data_8d8b393ae6b2582ad2cec0f353beabc2
#
_entry.id   8d8b393ae6b2582ad2cec0f353beabc2
#
_cell.length_a   1.000
_cell.length_b   1.000
_cell.length_c   1.000
_cell.angle_alpha   90.00
_cell.angle_beta   90.00
_cell.angle_gamma   90.00
#
_symmetry.space_group_name_H-M   'P 1'
#
loop_
_entity.id
_entity.type
_entity.pdbx_description
1 polymer ?
#
loop_
_entity_poly.entity_id
_entity_poly.type
_entity_poly.pdbx_seq_one_letter_code
_entity_poly.pdbx_strand_id
1 'polypeptide(L)'
;MIKKLVYGLAIIAGLVSCNDDYTDWASPQSNDSKEPVDKIAFTVEPAVSAIDFVVETAENIQLFTTSLQDGQVSEYALTLSAEGKDKTAALSATAAGMVASTDLANAVAAIYGKSPEERTVAVEVAADVTVKTEDGSVITKKKASPFTLKVKLNTPLEYFLVGDVTSW
;
A
#
# COMPACT_ATOMS: atom_id res chain seq x y z
N MET A 1 -20.11 -66.11 35.51
CA MET A 1 -20.12 -65.44 34.18
C MET A 1 -20.47 -63.98 34.23
N ILE A 2 -21.12 -63.47 35.25
CA ILE A 2 -21.60 -62.06 35.35
C ILE A 2 -20.43 -61.05 35.58
N LYS A 3 -19.37 -61.45 36.34
CA LYS A 3 -18.24 -60.56 36.60
C LYS A 3 -17.42 -60.15 35.38
N LYS A 4 -17.32 -61.01 34.38
CA LYS A 4 -16.60 -60.66 33.10
C LYS A 4 -17.37 -59.72 32.20
N LEU A 5 -18.68 -59.71 32.31
CA LEU A 5 -19.57 -58.83 31.53
C LEU A 5 -19.56 -57.38 32.05
N VAL A 6 -19.42 -57.23 33.40
CA VAL A 6 -19.32 -55.91 34.05
C VAL A 6 -18.02 -55.21 33.71
N TYR A 7 -16.90 -55.93 33.61
CA TYR A 7 -15.62 -55.34 33.19
C TYR A 7 -15.59 -54.94 31.71
N GLY A 8 -16.29 -55.69 30.85
CA GLY A 8 -16.47 -55.31 29.45
C GLY A 8 -17.27 -54.05 29.28
N LEU A 9 -18.32 -53.84 30.05
CA LEU A 9 -19.16 -52.66 30.00
C LEU A 9 -18.47 -51.41 30.55
N ALA A 10 -17.62 -51.58 31.59
CA ALA A 10 -16.86 -50.45 32.14
C ALA A 10 -15.77 -49.91 31.17
N ILE A 11 -15.21 -50.77 30.32
CA ILE A 11 -14.22 -50.34 29.31
C ILE A 11 -14.88 -49.55 28.17
N ILE A 12 -16.11 -49.91 27.78
CA ILE A 12 -16.86 -49.20 26.74
C ILE A 12 -17.30 -47.81 27.22
N ALA A 13 -17.64 -47.69 28.51
CA ALA A 13 -18.05 -46.39 29.08
C ALA A 13 -16.86 -45.40 29.21
N GLY A 14 -15.62 -45.91 29.29
CA GLY A 14 -14.41 -45.08 29.34
C GLY A 14 -13.96 -44.54 28.00
N LEU A 15 -14.47 -45.05 26.87
CA LEU A 15 -14.09 -44.59 25.53
C LEU A 15 -15.04 -43.53 24.96
N VAL A 16 -16.16 -43.25 25.61
CA VAL A 16 -17.13 -42.21 25.20
C VAL A 16 -16.82 -40.86 25.86
N SER A 17 -15.74 -40.77 26.65
CA SER A 17 -15.34 -39.51 27.28
C SER A 17 -14.28 -38.74 26.46
N CYS A 18 -14.14 -39.04 25.19
CA CYS A 18 -13.55 -38.07 24.27
C CYS A 18 -14.70 -37.24 23.72
N ASN A 19 -15.05 -36.23 24.50
CA ASN A 19 -16.02 -35.25 24.10
C ASN A 19 -15.52 -34.49 22.89
N ASP A 20 -16.43 -34.07 22.05
CA ASP A 20 -16.27 -33.41 20.76
C ASP A 20 -15.44 -32.10 20.74
N ASP A 21 -14.73 -31.76 21.82
CA ASP A 21 -13.96 -30.54 21.95
C ASP A 21 -12.60 -30.59 21.20
N TYR A 22 -12.28 -31.71 20.54
CA TYR A 22 -11.05 -31.84 19.76
C TYR A 22 -11.17 -31.31 18.33
N THR A 23 -12.33 -30.81 17.93
CA THR A 23 -12.49 -30.15 16.65
C THR A 23 -12.02 -28.70 16.64
N ASP A 24 -11.86 -28.09 17.82
CA ASP A 24 -11.43 -26.70 17.95
C ASP A 24 -9.99 -26.44 17.53
N TRP A 25 -9.11 -27.44 17.57
CA TRP A 25 -7.74 -27.26 17.08
C TRP A 25 -7.58 -27.67 15.61
N ALA A 26 -8.51 -28.49 15.08
CA ALA A 26 -8.52 -28.90 13.67
C ALA A 26 -9.34 -27.93 12.80
N SER A 27 -10.27 -27.21 13.38
CA SER A 27 -10.72 -25.93 12.92
C SER A 27 -9.84 -24.92 13.67
N PRO A 28 -8.75 -24.41 13.08
CA PRO A 28 -8.15 -23.21 13.63
C PRO A 28 -9.33 -22.28 13.74
N GLN A 29 -9.64 -21.85 14.97
CA GLN A 29 -10.62 -20.82 15.16
C GLN A 29 -10.24 -19.80 14.11
N SER A 30 -10.95 -19.80 13.00
CA SER A 30 -11.10 -18.60 12.26
C SER A 30 -11.64 -17.70 13.35
N ASN A 31 -10.75 -17.00 14.02
CA ASN A 31 -11.12 -15.81 14.71
C ASN A 31 -11.91 -15.12 13.62
N ASP A 32 -13.22 -15.30 13.67
CA ASP A 32 -14.13 -14.46 12.93
C ASP A 32 -13.54 -13.12 13.16
N SER A 33 -12.99 -12.53 12.12
CA SER A 33 -12.15 -11.36 12.21
C SER A 33 -12.94 -10.28 12.92
N LYS A 34 -13.01 -10.44 14.23
CA LYS A 34 -13.35 -9.38 15.18
C LYS A 34 -12.23 -8.38 15.21
N GLU A 35 -11.24 -8.58 14.33
CA GLU A 35 -10.23 -7.59 14.12
C GLU A 35 -10.88 -6.41 13.43
N PRO A 36 -11.08 -5.29 14.15
CA PRO A 36 -11.65 -4.08 13.57
C PRO A 36 -10.81 -3.55 12.40
N VAL A 37 -9.63 -4.10 12.22
CA VAL A 37 -8.61 -3.78 11.25
C VAL A 37 -9.05 -3.99 9.81
N ASP A 38 -9.80 -5.06 9.51
CA ASP A 38 -10.27 -5.33 8.14
C ASP A 38 -11.37 -4.38 7.69
N LYS A 39 -12.06 -3.73 8.62
CA LYS A 39 -13.17 -2.81 8.36
C LYS A 39 -12.74 -1.35 8.24
N ILE A 40 -11.46 -1.04 8.45
CA ILE A 40 -10.98 0.35 8.35
C ILE A 40 -11.10 0.82 6.91
N ALA A 41 -11.96 1.79 6.70
CA ALA A 41 -12.07 2.45 5.41
C ALA A 41 -10.87 3.41 5.24
N PHE A 42 -10.13 3.21 4.16
CA PHE A 42 -9.04 4.07 3.73
C PHE A 42 -9.32 4.56 2.31
N THR A 43 -9.50 5.85 2.15
CA THR A 43 -9.72 6.48 0.86
C THR A 43 -8.72 7.60 0.63
N VAL A 44 -8.40 7.82 -0.64
CA VAL A 44 -7.47 8.85 -1.10
C VAL A 44 -8.15 9.67 -2.17
N GLU A 45 -8.09 10.99 -2.04
CA GLU A 45 -8.60 11.93 -3.04
C GLU A 45 -7.43 12.77 -3.55
N PRO A 46 -7.22 12.89 -4.88
CA PRO A 46 -6.16 13.73 -5.42
C PRO A 46 -6.42 15.20 -5.08
N ALA A 47 -5.41 15.89 -4.56
CA ALA A 47 -5.45 17.32 -4.28
C ALA A 47 -5.12 18.14 -5.54
N VAL A 48 -4.34 17.55 -6.45
CA VAL A 48 -3.94 18.14 -7.73
C VAL A 48 -4.08 17.11 -8.85
N SER A 49 -4.42 17.54 -10.03
CA SER A 49 -4.53 16.69 -11.22
C SER A 49 -3.34 16.87 -12.19
N ALA A 50 -2.63 18.00 -12.09
CA ALA A 50 -1.47 18.31 -12.92
C ALA A 50 -0.46 19.18 -12.18
N ILE A 51 0.82 18.97 -12.47
CA ILE A 51 1.94 19.74 -11.93
C ILE A 51 2.86 20.11 -13.10
N ASP A 52 3.15 21.39 -13.27
CA ASP A 52 4.12 21.91 -14.22
C ASP A 52 5.31 22.49 -13.45
N PHE A 53 6.42 21.76 -13.40
CA PHE A 53 7.64 22.17 -12.72
C PHE A 53 8.37 23.34 -13.39
N VAL A 54 7.90 23.81 -14.53
CA VAL A 54 8.41 25.07 -15.14
C VAL A 54 7.93 26.27 -14.32
N VAL A 55 6.73 26.19 -13.75
CA VAL A 55 6.11 27.29 -13.00
C VAL A 55 5.97 26.99 -11.51
N GLU A 56 5.93 25.69 -11.15
CA GLU A 56 5.84 25.26 -9.74
C GLU A 56 7.19 25.42 -9.05
N THR A 57 7.21 26.21 -8.00
CA THR A 57 8.42 26.52 -7.21
C THR A 57 8.31 26.08 -5.75
N ALA A 58 7.19 25.49 -5.34
CA ALA A 58 7.00 25.02 -3.99
C ALA A 58 7.98 23.85 -3.68
N GLU A 59 8.59 23.88 -2.52
CA GLU A 59 9.49 22.82 -2.05
C GLU A 59 8.76 21.51 -1.83
N ASN A 60 7.51 21.60 -1.35
CA ASN A 60 6.64 20.45 -1.11
C ASN A 60 5.27 20.70 -1.75
N ILE A 61 4.71 19.66 -2.35
CA ILE A 61 3.41 19.70 -3.03
C ILE A 61 2.47 18.71 -2.34
N GLN A 62 1.25 19.15 -2.05
CA GLN A 62 0.19 18.26 -1.58
C GLN A 62 -0.38 17.50 -2.78
N LEU A 63 -0.10 16.21 -2.88
CA LEU A 63 -0.57 15.37 -3.97
C LEU A 63 -1.99 14.87 -3.75
N PHE A 64 -2.33 14.59 -2.48
CA PHE A 64 -3.62 14.00 -2.13
C PHE A 64 -4.02 14.34 -0.70
N THR A 65 -5.28 14.11 -0.40
CA THR A 65 -5.83 14.05 0.95
C THR A 65 -6.31 12.63 1.24
N THR A 66 -6.37 12.26 2.51
CA THR A 66 -6.81 10.94 2.92
C THR A 66 -7.98 11.04 3.89
N SER A 67 -8.87 10.06 3.81
CA SER A 67 -9.86 9.80 4.85
C SER A 67 -9.59 8.42 5.44
N LEU A 68 -9.34 8.38 6.74
CA LEU A 68 -9.12 7.18 7.52
C LEU A 68 -10.10 7.16 8.68
N GLN A 69 -10.95 6.15 8.74
CA GLN A 69 -12.01 6.09 9.75
C GLN A 69 -11.45 5.90 11.15
N ASP A 70 -10.47 4.98 11.30
CA ASP A 70 -9.81 4.67 12.56
C ASP A 70 -8.32 4.39 12.33
N GLY A 71 -7.49 4.77 13.27
CA GLY A 71 -6.05 4.51 13.22
C GLY A 71 -5.21 5.76 12.98
N GLN A 72 -3.90 5.55 12.93
CA GLN A 72 -2.90 6.59 12.72
C GLN A 72 -1.92 6.15 11.63
N VAL A 73 -1.53 7.10 10.79
CA VAL A 73 -0.51 6.93 9.75
C VAL A 73 0.57 7.99 9.97
N SER A 74 1.83 7.57 9.96
CA SER A 74 2.97 8.49 10.07
C SER A 74 3.42 9.01 8.71
N GLU A 75 3.42 8.13 7.72
CA GLU A 75 3.80 8.43 6.34
C GLU A 75 3.10 7.50 5.36
N TYR A 76 3.04 7.91 4.11
CA TYR A 76 2.48 7.10 3.02
C TYR A 76 3.60 6.65 2.09
N ALA A 77 3.53 5.40 1.65
CA ALA A 77 4.36 4.88 0.57
C ALA A 77 3.62 5.07 -0.76
N LEU A 78 4.27 5.71 -1.72
CA LEU A 78 3.72 5.95 -3.05
C LEU A 78 4.46 5.09 -4.06
N THR A 79 3.71 4.54 -5.01
CA THR A 79 4.26 3.88 -6.20
C THR A 79 3.73 4.59 -7.44
N LEU A 80 4.63 5.18 -8.20
CA LEU A 80 4.32 5.77 -9.49
C LEU A 80 4.54 4.74 -10.58
N SER A 81 3.62 4.66 -11.51
CA SER A 81 3.72 3.82 -12.71
C SER A 81 3.21 4.56 -13.93
N ALA A 82 3.63 4.11 -15.11
CA ALA A 82 3.18 4.67 -16.37
C ALA A 82 2.55 3.58 -17.24
N GLU A 83 1.46 3.91 -17.91
CA GLU A 83 0.79 3.01 -18.83
C GLU A 83 1.76 2.55 -19.94
N GLY A 84 1.79 1.23 -20.18
CA GLY A 84 2.65 0.64 -21.20
C GLY A 84 4.14 0.63 -20.87
N LYS A 85 4.53 0.86 -19.61
CA LYS A 85 5.92 0.78 -19.14
C LYS A 85 6.03 -0.13 -17.92
N ASP A 86 7.03 -1.00 -17.92
CA ASP A 86 7.33 -1.87 -16.78
C ASP A 86 8.09 -1.14 -15.64
N LYS A 87 8.42 0.14 -15.85
CA LYS A 87 9.14 0.93 -14.86
C LYS A 87 8.20 1.54 -13.85
N THR A 88 8.55 1.41 -12.60
CA THR A 88 7.91 2.08 -11.47
C THR A 88 8.93 2.88 -10.68
N ALA A 89 8.47 3.87 -9.94
CA ALA A 89 9.27 4.63 -8.99
C ALA A 89 8.55 4.73 -7.66
N ALA A 90 9.28 4.58 -6.57
CA ALA A 90 8.75 4.70 -5.22
C ALA A 90 9.18 6.02 -4.61
N LEU A 91 8.29 6.62 -3.81
CA LEU A 91 8.58 7.79 -2.97
C LEU A 91 7.67 7.78 -1.74
N SER A 92 8.02 8.59 -0.74
CA SER A 92 7.22 8.76 0.48
C SER A 92 6.46 10.08 0.46
N ALA A 93 5.30 10.08 1.12
CA ALA A 93 4.57 11.30 1.43
C ALA A 93 4.35 11.40 2.94
N THR A 94 4.31 12.61 3.45
CA THR A 94 3.98 12.87 4.85
C THR A 94 2.53 12.45 5.17
N ALA A 95 2.18 12.41 6.46
CA ALA A 95 0.80 12.15 6.90
C ALA A 95 -0.23 13.14 6.33
N ALA A 96 0.20 14.32 5.88
CA ALA A 96 -0.64 15.31 5.21
C ALA A 96 -0.74 15.10 3.67
N GLY A 97 -0.14 14.05 3.11
CA GLY A 97 -0.10 13.82 1.66
C GLY A 97 0.86 14.73 0.90
N MET A 98 1.85 15.30 1.60
CA MET A 98 2.88 16.18 1.01
C MET A 98 4.07 15.37 0.54
N VAL A 99 4.58 15.71 -0.64
CA VAL A 99 5.76 15.11 -1.28
C VAL A 99 6.75 16.21 -1.62
N ALA A 100 8.05 15.96 -1.46
CA ALA A 100 9.06 16.89 -1.93
C ALA A 100 9.03 16.98 -3.46
N SER A 101 9.04 18.20 -3.99
CA SER A 101 8.97 18.49 -5.42
C SER A 101 10.12 17.84 -6.20
N THR A 102 11.31 17.85 -5.61
CA THR A 102 12.51 17.22 -6.18
C THR A 102 12.37 15.71 -6.30
N ASP A 103 11.79 15.05 -5.29
CA ASP A 103 11.62 13.60 -5.27
C ASP A 103 10.58 13.17 -6.30
N LEU A 104 9.48 13.91 -6.42
CA LEU A 104 8.48 13.67 -7.45
C LEU A 104 9.05 13.85 -8.86
N ALA A 105 9.80 14.93 -9.11
CA ALA A 105 10.43 15.16 -10.40
C ALA A 105 11.42 14.05 -10.75
N ASN A 106 12.24 13.61 -9.80
CA ASN A 106 13.19 12.51 -9.97
C ASN A 106 12.48 11.17 -10.22
N ALA A 107 11.39 10.89 -9.53
CA ALA A 107 10.59 9.68 -9.72
C ALA A 107 9.99 9.63 -11.13
N VAL A 108 9.42 10.73 -11.63
CA VAL A 108 8.90 10.82 -13.00
C VAL A 108 10.02 10.70 -14.03
N ALA A 109 11.18 11.33 -13.80
CA ALA A 109 12.33 11.21 -14.67
C ALA A 109 12.91 9.78 -14.69
N ALA A 110 12.82 9.03 -13.61
CA ALA A 110 13.24 7.61 -13.57
C ALA A 110 12.36 6.73 -14.46
N ILE A 111 11.07 7.04 -14.59
CA ILE A 111 10.12 6.27 -15.42
C ILE A 111 10.24 6.66 -16.91
N TYR A 112 10.25 7.96 -17.20
CA TYR A 112 10.14 8.47 -18.57
C TYR A 112 11.44 8.99 -19.17
N GLY A 113 12.46 9.19 -18.33
CA GLY A 113 13.63 9.98 -18.68
C GLY A 113 13.37 11.48 -18.50
N LYS A 114 14.42 12.27 -18.67
CA LYS A 114 14.34 13.73 -18.64
C LYS A 114 13.72 14.24 -19.95
N SER A 115 12.49 14.73 -19.88
CA SER A 115 11.77 15.28 -21.02
C SER A 115 10.85 16.41 -20.54
N PRO A 116 10.78 17.54 -21.28
CA PRO A 116 9.87 18.64 -20.95
C PRO A 116 8.41 18.36 -21.36
N GLU A 117 8.12 17.21 -21.93
CA GLU A 117 6.76 16.84 -22.31
C GLU A 117 5.91 16.48 -21.09
N GLU A 118 4.63 16.83 -21.13
CA GLU A 118 3.66 16.38 -20.12
C GLU A 118 3.53 14.87 -20.16
N ARG A 119 3.64 14.23 -19.00
CA ARG A 119 3.52 12.78 -18.81
C ARG A 119 2.44 12.46 -17.81
N THR A 120 1.71 11.38 -18.06
CA THR A 120 0.69 10.88 -17.13
C THR A 120 1.24 9.69 -16.36
N VAL A 121 1.16 9.76 -15.04
CA VAL A 121 1.53 8.67 -14.14
C VAL A 121 0.32 8.24 -13.32
N ALA A 122 0.20 6.95 -13.05
CA ALA A 122 -0.69 6.44 -12.04
C ALA A 122 0.04 6.43 -10.69
N VAL A 123 -0.63 6.90 -9.65
CA VAL A 123 -0.10 7.00 -8.28
C VAL A 123 -0.90 6.06 -7.40
N GLU A 124 -0.28 5.00 -6.91
CA GLU A 124 -0.83 4.12 -5.89
C GLU A 124 -0.34 4.59 -4.52
N VAL A 125 -1.26 4.72 -3.57
CA VAL A 125 -0.96 5.12 -2.19
C VAL A 125 -1.16 3.94 -1.26
N ALA A 126 -0.13 3.60 -0.51
CA ALA A 126 -0.18 2.59 0.54
C ALA A 126 0.16 3.23 1.90
N ALA A 127 -0.47 2.72 2.95
CA ALA A 127 -0.24 3.16 4.32
C ALA A 127 -0.08 1.97 5.27
N ASP A 128 0.82 2.10 6.22
CA ASP A 128 0.86 1.26 7.40
C ASP A 128 0.03 1.95 8.49
N VAL A 129 -1.18 1.45 8.69
CA VAL A 129 -2.14 2.01 9.65
C VAL A 129 -1.95 1.34 11.00
N THR A 130 -1.67 2.13 12.02
CA THR A 130 -1.60 1.65 13.41
C THR A 130 -2.96 1.84 14.07
N VAL A 131 -3.55 0.75 14.53
CA VAL A 131 -4.84 0.72 15.23
C VAL A 131 -4.62 0.30 16.66
N LYS A 132 -5.28 0.97 17.59
CA LYS A 132 -5.32 0.55 18.99
C LYS A 132 -6.45 -0.47 19.19
N THR A 133 -6.10 -1.63 19.69
CA THR A 133 -7.04 -2.68 20.11
C THR A 133 -7.00 -2.85 21.63
N GLU A 134 -7.91 -3.61 22.18
CA GLU A 134 -7.94 -3.92 23.63
C GLU A 134 -6.66 -4.66 24.06
N ASP A 135 -6.08 -5.47 23.18
CA ASP A 135 -4.87 -6.28 23.42
C ASP A 135 -3.57 -5.56 23.07
N GLY A 136 -3.63 -4.31 22.60
CA GLY A 136 -2.46 -3.53 22.20
C GLY A 136 -2.63 -2.76 20.89
N SER A 137 -1.53 -2.58 20.16
CA SER A 137 -1.57 -1.91 18.85
C SER A 137 -1.28 -2.91 17.73
N VAL A 138 -2.09 -2.87 16.69
CA VAL A 138 -1.92 -3.70 15.48
C VAL A 138 -1.59 -2.78 14.31
N ILE A 139 -0.64 -3.20 13.47
CA ILE A 139 -0.28 -2.50 12.23
C ILE A 139 -0.87 -3.28 11.07
N THR A 140 -1.63 -2.61 10.23
CA THR A 140 -2.19 -3.19 9.00
C THR A 140 -1.82 -2.36 7.77
N LYS A 141 -1.57 -3.04 6.65
CA LYS A 141 -1.31 -2.37 5.38
C LYS A 141 -2.64 -2.10 4.67
N LYS A 142 -2.86 -0.85 4.31
CA LYS A 142 -3.99 -0.43 3.47
C LYS A 142 -3.48 0.17 2.17
N LYS A 143 -4.22 -0.08 1.10
CA LYS A 143 -3.96 0.50 -0.22
C LYS A 143 -5.22 1.16 -0.72
N ALA A 144 -5.08 2.33 -1.33
CA ALA A 144 -6.17 3.00 -2.00
C ALA A 144 -6.15 2.71 -3.51
N SER A 145 -7.27 2.94 -4.16
CA SER A 145 -7.34 2.90 -5.62
C SER A 145 -6.37 3.94 -6.21
N PRO A 146 -5.63 3.60 -7.26
CA PRO A 146 -4.70 4.53 -7.87
C PRO A 146 -5.45 5.70 -8.52
N PHE A 147 -4.84 6.87 -8.48
CA PHE A 147 -5.29 8.04 -9.23
C PHE A 147 -4.25 8.45 -10.28
N THR A 148 -4.65 9.27 -11.23
CA THR A 148 -3.75 9.75 -12.30
C THR A 148 -3.28 11.16 -12.02
N LEU A 149 -1.99 11.42 -12.29
CA LEU A 149 -1.35 12.72 -12.16
C LEU A 149 -0.61 13.06 -13.46
N LYS A 150 -0.84 14.25 -13.99
CA LYS A 150 -0.07 14.79 -15.11
C LYS A 150 1.12 15.59 -14.58
N VAL A 151 2.30 15.32 -15.11
CA VAL A 151 3.53 15.98 -14.68
C VAL A 151 4.32 16.44 -15.88
N LYS A 152 4.75 17.69 -15.84
CA LYS A 152 5.69 18.28 -16.80
C LYS A 152 6.96 18.69 -16.08
N LEU A 153 8.09 18.12 -16.48
CA LEU A 153 9.37 18.37 -15.85
C LEU A 153 9.98 19.69 -16.37
N ASN A 154 10.69 20.39 -15.48
CA ASN A 154 11.54 21.51 -15.85
C ASN A 154 12.91 20.99 -16.27
N THR A 155 12.99 20.48 -17.49
CA THR A 155 14.26 19.98 -18.06
C THR A 155 14.56 20.76 -19.33
N PRO A 156 15.79 21.31 -19.49
CA PRO A 156 16.19 21.87 -20.75
C PRO A 156 16.22 20.76 -21.82
N LEU A 157 15.88 21.12 -23.05
CA LEU A 157 16.07 20.23 -24.18
C LEU A 157 17.58 20.03 -24.37
N GLU A 158 18.04 18.82 -24.09
CA GLU A 158 19.42 18.44 -24.41
C GLU A 158 19.47 18.05 -25.89
N TYR A 159 20.07 18.90 -26.72
CA TYR A 159 20.34 18.59 -28.11
C TYR A 159 21.71 17.89 -28.21
N PHE A 160 21.70 16.64 -28.61
CA PHE A 160 22.93 15.93 -28.98
C PHE A 160 23.18 16.16 -30.47
N LEU A 161 24.27 16.85 -30.79
CA LEU A 161 24.76 16.88 -32.15
C LEU A 161 25.34 15.50 -32.49
N VAL A 162 24.55 14.70 -33.23
CA VAL A 162 25.01 13.43 -33.77
C VAL A 162 25.53 13.70 -35.17
N GLY A 163 26.86 13.72 -35.33
CA GLY A 163 27.51 13.88 -36.59
C GLY A 163 29.02 14.11 -36.41
N ASP A 164 29.79 13.74 -37.41
CA ASP A 164 31.23 14.07 -37.46
C ASP A 164 31.39 15.53 -37.85
N VAL A 165 31.67 16.40 -36.86
CA VAL A 165 31.95 17.84 -37.07
C VAL A 165 33.39 18.11 -37.51
N THR A 166 34.18 17.10 -37.87
CA THR A 166 35.62 17.24 -38.14
C THR A 166 35.96 17.28 -39.62
N SER A 167 34.98 17.27 -40.51
CA SER A 167 35.24 17.37 -41.95
C SER A 167 34.88 18.76 -42.51
N TRP A 168 35.72 19.74 -42.21
CA TRP A 168 35.86 20.99 -42.96
C TRP A 168 37.28 21.13 -43.45
#